data_36638746903832129c2108efb6d91d03
#
_entry.id   36638746903832129c2108efb6d91d03
#
_cell.length_a   1.000
_cell.length_b   1.000
_cell.length_c   1.000
_cell.angle_alpha   90.00
_cell.angle_beta   90.00
_cell.angle_gamma   90.00
#
_symmetry.space_group_name_H-M   'P 1'
#
loop_
_entity.id
_entity.type
_entity.pdbx_description
1 polymer ?
#
loop_
_entity_poly.entity_id
_entity_poly.type
_entity_poly.pdbx_seq_one_letter_code
_entity_poly.pdbx_strand_id
1 'polypeptide(L)'
;VSSYYDQVGLPTDLESLNKISSEFINKYRKLYKVCNIHSGANACFEKLRSVGIYQSVLSASMESDLLSFILHFKLDHYFENISGVGDFFASGKSNISHDHLKKLNTDKSKVLLIGDTLHDAEIAQNLEIDCLLFSGGHNSVEILTESDFPIVGTFDEICNYVLD
;
A
#
# COMPACT_ATOMS: atom_id res chain seq x y z
N VAL A 1 6.00 5.84 13.69
CA VAL A 1 6.61 4.62 14.27
C VAL A 1 7.04 4.87 15.71
N SER A 2 7.86 5.90 16.02
CA SER A 2 8.31 6.21 17.40
C SER A 2 7.14 6.48 18.36
N SER A 3 6.11 7.21 17.94
CA SER A 3 4.91 7.47 18.72
C SER A 3 4.15 6.19 19.11
N TYR A 4 4.06 5.23 18.19
CA TYR A 4 3.46 3.93 18.46
C TYR A 4 4.27 3.12 19.47
N TYR A 5 5.59 3.11 19.35
CA TYR A 5 6.46 2.38 20.29
C TYR A 5 6.43 2.98 21.69
N ASP A 6 6.33 4.30 21.80
CA ASP A 6 6.15 4.98 23.08
C ASP A 6 4.84 4.59 23.76
N GLN A 7 3.73 4.56 23.01
CA GLN A 7 2.41 4.15 23.52
C GLN A 7 2.37 2.72 24.06
N VAL A 8 3.16 1.81 23.49
CA VAL A 8 3.25 0.41 23.94
C VAL A 8 4.41 0.16 24.91
N GLY A 9 5.08 1.20 25.39
CA GLY A 9 6.14 1.13 26.38
C GLY A 9 7.46 0.56 25.87
N LEU A 10 7.72 0.63 24.57
CA LEU A 10 8.98 0.23 23.98
C LEU A 10 9.98 1.39 23.95
N PRO A 11 11.31 1.12 24.02
CA PRO A 11 12.32 2.16 23.91
C PRO A 11 12.23 2.93 22.60
N THR A 12 12.41 4.26 22.67
CA THR A 12 12.31 5.17 21.51
C THR A 12 13.63 5.80 21.12
N ASP A 13 14.74 5.41 21.78
CA ASP A 13 16.08 5.80 21.36
C ASP A 13 16.44 5.16 20.01
N LEU A 14 17.31 5.82 19.25
CA LEU A 14 17.64 5.43 17.88
C LEU A 14 18.19 4.01 17.74
N GLU A 15 19.03 3.56 18.71
CA GLU A 15 19.63 2.24 18.69
C GLU A 15 18.55 1.15 18.88
N SER A 16 17.69 1.34 19.89
CA SER A 16 16.57 0.44 20.17
C SER A 16 15.58 0.37 19.02
N LEU A 17 15.23 1.54 18.43
CA LEU A 17 14.34 1.60 17.26
C LEU A 17 14.92 0.83 16.07
N ASN A 18 16.21 0.99 15.78
CA ASN A 18 16.87 0.27 14.69
C ASN A 18 16.87 -1.24 14.93
N LYS A 19 17.12 -1.68 16.17
CA LYS A 19 17.09 -3.08 16.54
C LYS A 19 15.68 -3.67 16.39
N ILE A 20 14.67 -3.02 16.95
CA ILE A 20 13.28 -3.47 16.88
C ILE A 20 12.82 -3.52 15.41
N SER A 21 13.10 -2.49 14.61
CA SER A 21 12.76 -2.45 13.19
C SER A 21 13.44 -3.60 12.42
N SER A 22 14.71 -3.86 12.69
CA SER A 22 15.44 -4.94 12.04
C SER A 22 14.87 -6.33 12.42
N GLU A 23 14.54 -6.55 13.69
CA GLU A 23 13.90 -7.78 14.15
C GLU A 23 12.51 -7.97 13.53
N PHE A 24 11.70 -6.90 13.46
CA PHE A 24 10.39 -6.91 12.83
C PHE A 24 10.48 -7.33 11.36
N ILE A 25 11.34 -6.67 10.59
CA ILE A 25 11.53 -6.98 9.18
C ILE A 25 12.05 -8.39 8.96
N ASN A 26 12.99 -8.85 9.77
CA ASN A 26 13.48 -10.22 9.67
C ASN A 26 12.39 -11.27 9.97
N LYS A 27 11.50 -11.00 10.92
CA LYS A 27 10.33 -11.85 11.19
C LYS A 27 9.33 -11.77 10.02
N TYR A 28 9.05 -10.58 9.52
CA TYR A 28 8.15 -10.38 8.39
C TYR A 28 8.61 -11.14 7.15
N ARG A 29 9.90 -11.06 6.79
CA ARG A 29 10.52 -11.82 5.69
C ARG A 29 10.42 -13.34 5.82
N LYS A 30 10.25 -13.85 7.03
CA LYS A 30 10.06 -15.29 7.26
C LYS A 30 8.59 -15.68 7.20
N LEU A 31 7.70 -14.83 7.68
CA LEU A 31 6.30 -15.15 7.93
C LEU A 31 5.38 -14.86 6.75
N TYR A 32 5.71 -13.92 5.84
CA TYR A 32 4.81 -13.59 4.74
C TYR A 32 4.45 -14.81 3.87
N LYS A 33 5.36 -15.79 3.79
CA LYS A 33 5.17 -17.01 2.97
C LYS A 33 4.03 -17.91 3.43
N VAL A 34 3.60 -17.77 4.68
CA VAL A 34 2.47 -18.52 5.25
C VAL A 34 1.18 -17.70 5.31
N CYS A 35 1.24 -16.44 4.88
CA CYS A 35 0.05 -15.59 4.77
C CYS A 35 -0.75 -15.95 3.51
N ASN A 36 -2.03 -15.59 3.54
CA ASN A 36 -2.89 -15.67 2.37
C ASN A 36 -3.12 -14.28 1.77
N ILE A 37 -3.39 -14.21 0.49
CA ILE A 37 -3.91 -13.03 -0.16
C ILE A 37 -5.33 -12.79 0.34
N HIS A 38 -5.74 -11.54 0.47
CA HIS A 38 -7.11 -11.17 0.79
C HIS A 38 -8.11 -11.85 -0.14
N SER A 39 -9.22 -12.32 0.44
CA SER A 39 -10.31 -12.93 -0.33
C SER A 39 -10.81 -11.94 -1.40
N GLY A 40 -11.04 -12.41 -2.61
CA GLY A 40 -11.49 -11.59 -3.74
C GLY A 40 -10.39 -10.81 -4.47
N ALA A 41 -9.19 -10.63 -3.89
CA ALA A 41 -8.15 -9.81 -4.50
C ALA A 41 -7.75 -10.28 -5.91
N ASN A 42 -7.45 -11.56 -6.08
CA ASN A 42 -7.07 -12.09 -7.40
C ASN A 42 -8.20 -11.94 -8.43
N ALA A 43 -9.45 -12.19 -8.03
CA ALA A 43 -10.60 -12.03 -8.91
C ALA A 43 -10.79 -10.57 -9.34
N CYS A 44 -10.60 -9.63 -8.40
CA CYS A 44 -10.65 -8.19 -8.68
C CYS A 44 -9.53 -7.79 -9.65
N PHE A 45 -8.27 -8.15 -9.39
CA PHE A 45 -7.15 -7.83 -10.29
C PHE A 45 -7.36 -8.37 -11.71
N GLU A 46 -7.82 -9.61 -11.84
CA GLU A 46 -8.09 -10.21 -13.15
C GLU A 46 -9.24 -9.52 -13.87
N LYS A 47 -10.32 -9.16 -13.16
CA LYS A 47 -11.47 -8.45 -13.74
C LYS A 47 -11.04 -7.08 -14.25
N LEU A 48 -10.31 -6.29 -13.45
CA LEU A 48 -9.82 -4.98 -13.86
C LEU A 48 -8.88 -5.06 -15.07
N ARG A 49 -7.97 -6.03 -15.07
CA ARG A 49 -7.08 -6.30 -16.20
C ARG A 49 -7.84 -6.67 -17.47
N SER A 50 -8.87 -7.51 -17.36
CA SER A 50 -9.66 -7.99 -18.52
C SER A 50 -10.40 -6.87 -19.25
N VAL A 51 -10.70 -5.76 -18.57
CA VAL A 51 -11.32 -4.56 -19.15
C VAL A 51 -10.32 -3.46 -19.49
N GLY A 52 -9.02 -3.74 -19.39
CA GLY A 52 -7.95 -2.83 -19.80
C GLY A 52 -7.58 -1.77 -18.76
N ILE A 53 -7.95 -1.97 -17.49
CA ILE A 53 -7.50 -1.10 -16.39
C ILE A 53 -6.04 -1.42 -16.07
N TYR A 54 -5.19 -0.40 -16.19
CA TYR A 54 -3.78 -0.45 -15.84
C TYR A 54 -3.61 -0.48 -14.32
N GLN A 55 -2.86 -1.43 -13.80
CA GLN A 55 -2.66 -1.60 -12.37
C GLN A 55 -1.19 -1.45 -12.00
N SER A 56 -0.92 -0.79 -10.87
CA SER A 56 0.43 -0.58 -10.35
C SER A 56 0.47 -0.67 -8.83
N VAL A 57 1.66 -0.89 -8.26
CA VAL A 57 1.86 -0.98 -6.81
C VAL A 57 2.82 0.09 -6.33
N LEU A 58 2.40 0.82 -5.31
CA LEU A 58 3.20 1.77 -4.54
C LEU A 58 3.21 1.35 -3.07
N SER A 59 4.38 1.08 -2.49
CA SER A 59 4.50 0.59 -1.11
C SER A 59 5.63 1.27 -0.35
N ALA A 60 5.43 1.42 0.97
CA ALA A 60 6.48 1.82 1.90
C ALA A 60 7.48 0.69 2.23
N SER A 61 7.25 -0.51 1.72
CA SER A 61 8.21 -1.62 1.84
C SER A 61 9.44 -1.38 0.98
N MET A 62 10.59 -1.95 1.39
CA MET A 62 11.75 -2.00 0.50
C MET A 62 11.39 -2.65 -0.82
N GLU A 63 11.81 -2.06 -1.94
CA GLU A 63 11.46 -2.54 -3.28
C GLU A 63 11.85 -4.00 -3.51
N SER A 64 13.02 -4.43 -3.00
CA SER A 64 13.45 -5.84 -3.07
C SER A 64 12.54 -6.80 -2.32
N ASP A 65 12.02 -6.40 -1.16
CA ASP A 65 11.07 -7.20 -0.39
C ASP A 65 9.70 -7.22 -1.09
N LEU A 66 9.22 -6.08 -1.55
CA LEU A 66 7.98 -5.94 -2.30
C LEU A 66 7.97 -6.84 -3.54
N LEU A 67 9.01 -6.83 -4.35
CA LEU A 67 9.17 -7.71 -5.51
C LEU A 67 9.13 -9.19 -5.10
N SER A 68 9.80 -9.53 -3.99
CA SER A 68 9.79 -10.91 -3.46
C SER A 68 8.39 -11.35 -3.05
N PHE A 69 7.59 -10.47 -2.45
CA PHE A 69 6.19 -10.75 -2.06
C PHE A 69 5.31 -10.93 -3.30
N ILE A 70 5.39 -10.02 -4.26
CA ILE A 70 4.61 -10.06 -5.51
C ILE A 70 4.90 -11.36 -6.27
N LEU A 71 6.16 -11.75 -6.42
CA LEU A 71 6.55 -12.99 -7.08
C LEU A 71 6.09 -14.24 -6.31
N HIS A 72 6.22 -14.24 -4.97
CA HIS A 72 5.78 -15.36 -4.15
C HIS A 72 4.30 -15.67 -4.32
N PHE A 73 3.47 -14.61 -4.35
CA PHE A 73 2.03 -14.73 -4.52
C PHE A 73 1.60 -14.77 -5.99
N LYS A 74 2.54 -14.77 -6.94
CA LYS A 74 2.28 -14.82 -8.39
C LYS A 74 1.39 -13.68 -8.87
N LEU A 75 1.63 -12.47 -8.34
CA LEU A 75 0.87 -11.26 -8.66
C LEU A 75 1.56 -10.38 -9.71
N ASP A 76 2.79 -10.72 -10.11
CA ASP A 76 3.65 -9.95 -11.02
C ASP A 76 2.98 -9.67 -12.38
N HIS A 77 2.14 -10.59 -12.85
CA HIS A 77 1.44 -10.45 -14.12
C HIS A 77 0.26 -9.46 -14.09
N TYR A 78 -0.14 -8.96 -12.92
CA TYR A 78 -1.20 -7.95 -12.79
C TYR A 78 -0.68 -6.52 -12.80
N PHE A 79 0.60 -6.29 -12.46
CA PHE A 79 1.13 -4.97 -12.21
C PHE A 79 2.25 -4.61 -13.18
N GLU A 80 2.06 -3.52 -13.94
CA GLU A 80 3.06 -3.03 -14.91
C GLU A 80 4.13 -2.15 -14.27
N ASN A 81 3.81 -1.47 -13.15
CA ASN A 81 4.76 -0.69 -12.37
C ASN A 81 4.69 -1.07 -10.89
N ILE A 82 5.86 -1.32 -10.31
CA ILE A 82 6.03 -1.63 -8.91
C ILE A 82 7.05 -0.64 -8.36
N SER A 83 6.70 0.08 -7.30
CA SER A 83 7.60 1.03 -6.63
C SER A 83 7.56 0.82 -5.12
N GLY A 84 8.72 0.51 -4.57
CA GLY A 84 9.01 0.44 -3.15
C GLY A 84 10.02 1.50 -2.74
N VAL A 85 10.34 1.62 -1.44
CA VAL A 85 11.41 2.51 -0.97
C VAL A 85 12.80 1.92 -1.28
N GLY A 86 13.78 2.79 -1.55
CA GLY A 86 15.14 2.36 -1.90
C GLY A 86 15.95 1.85 -0.72
N ASP A 87 15.71 2.40 0.49
CA ASP A 87 16.33 1.98 1.75
C ASP A 87 15.40 2.22 2.93
N PHE A 88 15.78 1.68 4.13
CA PHE A 88 14.97 1.79 5.35
C PHE A 88 14.91 3.22 5.92
N PHE A 89 15.81 4.09 5.51
CA PHE A 89 15.95 5.47 6.00
C PHE A 89 15.53 6.49 4.95
N ALA A 90 15.29 6.05 3.72
CA ALA A 90 14.82 6.94 2.66
C ALA A 90 13.44 7.47 3.00
N SER A 91 13.31 8.73 2.88
CA SER A 91 12.10 9.52 2.93
C SER A 91 10.89 8.73 2.37
N GLY A 92 10.09 8.23 3.22
CA GLY A 92 8.91 7.37 3.09
C GLY A 92 8.13 7.37 1.76
N LYS A 93 7.02 6.67 1.75
CA LYS A 93 6.12 6.50 0.58
C LYS A 93 5.78 7.82 -0.14
N SER A 94 5.74 8.96 0.58
CA SER A 94 5.45 10.28 0.01
C SER A 94 6.46 10.74 -1.04
N ASN A 95 7.76 10.41 -0.91
CA ASN A 95 8.77 10.87 -1.87
C ASN A 95 8.76 10.03 -3.16
N ILE A 96 8.47 8.74 -3.04
CA ILE A 96 8.41 7.87 -4.22
C ILE A 96 7.07 7.98 -4.97
N SER A 97 6.02 8.55 -4.33
CA SER A 97 4.68 8.64 -4.92
C SER A 97 4.65 9.54 -6.16
N HIS A 98 5.34 10.68 -6.11
CA HIS A 98 5.45 11.58 -7.28
C HIS A 98 6.18 10.93 -8.45
N ASP A 99 7.25 10.19 -8.18
CA ASP A 99 8.00 9.51 -9.24
C ASP A 99 7.23 8.29 -9.77
N HIS A 100 6.48 7.60 -8.91
CA HIS A 100 5.57 6.55 -9.32
C HIS A 100 4.48 7.09 -10.25
N LEU A 101 3.82 8.20 -9.87
CA LEU A 101 2.80 8.84 -10.70
C LEU A 101 3.35 9.26 -12.08
N LYS A 102 4.57 9.81 -12.13
CA LYS A 102 5.22 10.13 -13.41
C LYS A 102 5.43 8.91 -14.30
N LYS A 103 5.80 7.75 -13.71
CA LYS A 103 5.97 6.48 -14.47
C LYS A 103 4.67 6.01 -15.11
N LEU A 104 3.51 6.31 -14.53
CA LEU A 104 2.22 5.93 -15.11
C LEU A 104 1.94 6.66 -16.43
N ASN A 105 2.56 7.82 -16.65
CA ASN A 105 2.45 8.61 -17.88
C ASN A 105 0.99 8.82 -18.34
N THR A 106 0.10 9.12 -17.40
CA THR A 106 -1.34 9.33 -17.62
C THR A 106 -1.83 10.60 -16.94
N ASP A 107 -3.02 11.06 -17.29
CA ASP A 107 -3.66 12.18 -16.64
C ASP A 107 -4.02 11.82 -15.19
N LYS A 108 -3.79 12.73 -14.26
CA LYS A 108 -4.13 12.58 -12.84
C LYS A 108 -5.60 12.25 -12.62
N SER A 109 -6.51 12.83 -13.41
CA SER A 109 -7.95 12.58 -13.35
C SER A 109 -8.35 11.14 -13.70
N LYS A 110 -7.41 10.33 -14.20
CA LYS A 110 -7.60 8.91 -14.53
C LYS A 110 -6.86 7.99 -13.56
N VAL A 111 -6.33 8.54 -12.48
CA VAL A 111 -5.60 7.77 -11.48
C VAL A 111 -6.42 7.68 -10.21
N LEU A 112 -6.67 6.47 -9.76
CA LEU A 112 -7.26 6.17 -8.46
C LEU A 112 -6.21 5.48 -7.58
N LEU A 113 -5.90 6.08 -6.42
CA LEU A 113 -5.10 5.43 -5.40
C LEU A 113 -6.03 4.61 -4.49
N ILE A 114 -5.72 3.33 -4.30
CA ILE A 114 -6.42 2.47 -3.35
C ILE A 114 -5.45 2.17 -2.21
N GLY A 115 -5.83 2.56 -0.99
CA GLY A 115 -4.99 2.43 0.20
C GLY A 115 -5.80 2.03 1.43
N ASP A 116 -5.12 1.71 2.53
CA ASP A 116 -5.73 1.21 3.76
C ASP A 116 -5.37 2.05 5.00
N THR A 117 -4.80 3.23 4.78
CA THR A 117 -4.40 4.15 5.85
C THR A 117 -4.74 5.60 5.52
N LEU A 118 -4.83 6.46 6.57
CA LEU A 118 -4.93 7.92 6.38
C LEU A 118 -3.70 8.49 5.64
N HIS A 119 -2.54 7.85 5.75
CA HIS A 119 -1.36 8.28 5.00
C HIS A 119 -1.53 8.08 3.48
N ASP A 120 -2.30 7.08 3.04
CA ASP A 120 -2.65 6.93 1.64
C ASP A 120 -3.57 8.06 1.16
N ALA A 121 -4.54 8.45 1.99
CA ALA A 121 -5.38 9.61 1.75
C ALA A 121 -4.57 10.91 1.62
N GLU A 122 -3.62 11.15 2.53
CA GLU A 122 -2.69 12.30 2.47
C GLU A 122 -1.86 12.29 1.17
N ILE A 123 -1.37 11.13 0.75
CA ILE A 123 -0.63 10.98 -0.50
C ILE A 123 -1.51 11.34 -1.70
N ALA A 124 -2.73 10.85 -1.75
CA ALA A 124 -3.66 11.15 -2.82
C ALA A 124 -3.99 12.65 -2.90
N GLN A 125 -4.25 13.30 -1.75
CA GLN A 125 -4.46 14.75 -1.67
C GLN A 125 -3.25 15.53 -2.18
N ASN A 126 -2.03 15.16 -1.75
CA ASN A 126 -0.79 15.83 -2.16
C ASN A 126 -0.50 15.64 -3.67
N LEU A 127 -0.90 14.52 -4.24
CA LEU A 127 -0.79 14.23 -5.67
C LEU A 127 -1.93 14.83 -6.49
N GLU A 128 -3.00 15.30 -5.84
CA GLU A 128 -4.24 15.76 -6.48
C GLU A 128 -4.88 14.68 -7.38
N ILE A 129 -5.00 13.46 -6.84
CA ILE A 129 -5.64 12.32 -7.48
C ILE A 129 -6.77 11.78 -6.60
N ASP A 130 -7.67 11.00 -7.20
CA ASP A 130 -8.73 10.32 -6.46
C ASP A 130 -8.18 9.21 -5.56
N CYS A 131 -8.91 8.93 -4.46
CA CYS A 131 -8.57 7.89 -3.51
C CYS A 131 -9.80 7.08 -3.12
N LEU A 132 -9.58 5.77 -2.92
CA LEU A 132 -10.54 4.84 -2.33
C LEU A 132 -9.87 4.15 -1.14
N LEU A 133 -10.48 4.19 0.04
CA LEU A 133 -9.91 3.61 1.24
C LEU A 133 -10.49 2.21 1.50
N PHE A 134 -9.61 1.26 1.77
CA PHE A 134 -9.96 -0.13 2.06
C PHE A 134 -9.87 -0.41 3.55
N SER A 135 -11.00 -0.72 4.18
CA SER A 135 -11.09 -0.95 5.62
C SER A 135 -10.67 -2.35 6.08
N GLY A 136 -10.27 -3.22 5.15
CA GLY A 136 -9.72 -4.54 5.47
C GLY A 136 -8.22 -4.55 5.77
N GLY A 137 -7.58 -3.39 5.89
CA GLY A 137 -6.14 -3.23 6.10
C GLY A 137 -5.74 -2.79 7.52
N HIS A 138 -4.81 -1.84 7.61
CA HIS A 138 -4.17 -1.44 8.88
C HIS A 138 -5.02 -0.49 9.72
N ASN A 139 -5.70 0.47 9.11
CA ASN A 139 -6.53 1.40 9.85
C ASN A 139 -7.97 0.87 9.97
N SER A 140 -8.57 1.05 11.16
CA SER A 140 -9.98 0.75 11.36
C SER A 140 -10.88 1.74 10.60
N VAL A 141 -12.14 1.37 10.40
CA VAL A 141 -13.15 2.23 9.76
C VAL A 141 -13.23 3.60 10.45
N GLU A 142 -13.22 3.62 11.79
CA GLU A 142 -13.32 4.85 12.58
C GLU A 142 -12.17 5.80 12.26
N ILE A 143 -10.94 5.29 12.09
CA ILE A 143 -9.79 6.10 11.70
C ILE A 143 -9.94 6.58 10.26
N LEU A 144 -10.33 5.71 9.34
CA LEU A 144 -10.48 6.07 7.92
C LEU A 144 -11.55 7.13 7.68
N THR A 145 -12.59 7.20 8.54
CA THR A 145 -13.64 8.24 8.47
C THR A 145 -13.14 9.67 8.84
N GLU A 146 -11.90 9.82 9.30
CA GLU A 146 -11.28 11.15 9.45
C GLU A 146 -10.93 11.77 8.07
N SER A 147 -10.98 10.99 7.01
CA SER A 147 -10.81 11.42 5.62
C SER A 147 -12.15 11.55 4.90
N ASP A 148 -12.25 12.48 3.94
CA ASP A 148 -13.43 12.67 3.09
C ASP A 148 -13.52 11.65 1.92
N PHE A 149 -12.54 10.78 1.76
CA PHE A 149 -12.54 9.79 0.68
C PHE A 149 -13.48 8.61 0.96
N PRO A 150 -14.07 8.01 -0.07
CA PRO A 150 -14.95 6.85 0.08
C PRO A 150 -14.21 5.65 0.68
N ILE A 151 -14.94 4.86 1.47
CA ILE A 151 -14.42 3.68 2.16
C ILE A 151 -15.18 2.45 1.69
N VAL A 152 -14.47 1.36 1.41
CA VAL A 152 -15.01 0.05 1.04
C VAL A 152 -14.40 -1.04 1.91
N GLY A 153 -15.12 -2.15 2.10
CA GLY A 153 -14.70 -3.26 2.98
C GLY A 153 -14.25 -4.51 2.26
N THR A 154 -14.50 -4.62 0.95
CA THR A 154 -14.23 -5.84 0.18
C THR A 154 -13.59 -5.54 -1.17
N PHE A 155 -12.89 -6.51 -1.74
CA PHE A 155 -12.35 -6.40 -3.10
C PHE A 155 -13.46 -6.37 -4.17
N ASP A 156 -14.62 -6.96 -3.92
CA ASP A 156 -15.78 -6.85 -4.81
C ASP A 156 -16.30 -5.41 -4.86
N GLU A 157 -16.35 -4.72 -3.73
CA GLU A 157 -16.71 -3.29 -3.68
C GLU A 157 -15.68 -2.41 -4.38
N ILE A 158 -14.36 -2.69 -4.21
CA ILE A 158 -13.30 -2.01 -4.99
C ILE A 158 -13.57 -2.16 -6.48
N CYS A 159 -13.81 -3.40 -6.91
CA CYS A 159 -14.02 -3.71 -8.32
C CYS A 159 -15.25 -3.01 -8.91
N ASN A 160 -16.34 -2.95 -8.16
CA ASN A 160 -17.56 -2.24 -8.58
C ASN A 160 -17.30 -0.74 -8.64
N TYR A 161 -16.68 -0.14 -7.63
CA TYR A 161 -16.36 1.29 -7.61
C TYR A 161 -15.50 1.74 -8.80
N VAL A 162 -14.56 0.90 -9.23
CA VAL A 162 -13.66 1.22 -10.37
C VAL A 162 -14.38 1.07 -11.72
N LEU A 163 -15.40 0.22 -11.80
CA LEU A 163 -16.09 -0.13 -13.07
C LEU A 163 -17.37 0.66 -13.32
N ASP A 164 -17.92 1.32 -12.29
CA ASP A 164 -19.10 2.19 -12.39
C ASP A 164 -18.72 3.59 -12.91
#